data_e44ac19704fa04ba180d8b0b9fea7d53
#
_entry.id   e44ac19704fa04ba180d8b0b9fea7d53
#
_cell.length_a   1.000
_cell.length_b   1.000
_cell.length_c   1.000
_cell.angle_alpha   90.00
_cell.angle_beta   90.00
_cell.angle_gamma   90.00
#
_symmetry.space_group_name_H-M   'P 1'
#
loop_
_entity.id
_entity.type
_entity.pdbx_description
1 polymer ?
#
loop_
_entity_poly.entity_id
_entity_poly.type
_entity_poly.pdbx_seq_one_letter_code
_entity_poly.pdbx_strand_id
1 'polypeptide(L)'
;SDRRLKDDITDLDDATAAVDALRGVRYSWVKEAPGADGSKRRFLGFLAQEVEDVLPELVSTDAAGTKSVNYVGVVPVLVEALKEERAARQALADRLDAVEARLAALDTIIES
;
A
#
# COMPACT_ATOMS: atom_id res chain seq x y z
N SER A 1 10.51 10.70 -15.81
CA SER A 1 10.53 9.23 -15.67
C SER A 1 11.36 8.50 -16.73
N ASP A 2 12.09 9.25 -17.51
CA ASP A 2 12.96 8.64 -18.51
C ASP A 2 14.06 7.83 -17.80
N ARG A 3 14.23 6.57 -18.24
CA ARG A 3 15.21 5.63 -17.67
C ARG A 3 16.64 6.21 -17.67
N ARG A 4 16.97 6.98 -18.72
CA ARG A 4 18.31 7.56 -18.90
C ARG A 4 18.69 8.57 -17.81
N LEU A 5 17.70 9.10 -17.10
CA LEU A 5 17.87 10.08 -16.03
C LEU A 5 17.84 9.46 -14.63
N LYS A 6 17.79 8.14 -14.54
CA LYS A 6 17.64 7.41 -13.27
C LYS A 6 18.86 6.51 -13.07
N ASP A 7 19.22 6.34 -11.82
CA ASP A 7 20.33 5.51 -11.38
C ASP A 7 19.88 4.61 -10.24
N ASP A 8 20.65 3.58 -9.92
CA ASP A 8 20.38 2.64 -8.83
C ASP A 8 18.95 2.08 -8.85
N ILE A 9 18.51 1.69 -10.03
CA ILE A 9 17.16 1.15 -10.20
C ILE A 9 17.07 -0.25 -9.62
N THR A 10 16.23 -0.43 -8.60
CA THR A 10 15.96 -1.71 -7.98
C THR A 10 14.45 -1.96 -7.95
N ASP A 11 14.07 -3.24 -7.89
CA ASP A 11 12.67 -3.60 -7.75
C ASP A 11 12.13 -3.16 -6.39
N LEU A 12 10.88 -2.73 -6.36
CA LEU A 12 10.18 -2.40 -5.13
C LEU A 12 9.56 -3.70 -4.60
N ASP A 13 10.08 -4.20 -3.51
CA ASP A 13 9.61 -5.42 -2.85
C ASP A 13 8.87 -5.09 -1.54
N ASP A 14 8.27 -6.11 -0.92
CA ASP A 14 7.52 -5.99 0.34
C ASP A 14 6.44 -4.89 0.31
N ALA A 15 5.85 -4.66 -0.87
CA ALA A 15 4.87 -3.59 -1.06
C ALA A 15 3.58 -3.85 -0.27
N THR A 16 3.12 -5.10 -0.17
CA THR A 16 1.95 -5.46 0.62
C THR A 16 2.16 -5.14 2.11
N ALA A 17 3.34 -5.43 2.64
CA ALA A 17 3.69 -5.10 4.02
C ALA A 17 3.65 -3.58 4.25
N ALA A 18 4.15 -2.81 3.29
CA ALA A 18 4.10 -1.34 3.37
C ALA A 18 2.65 -0.84 3.37
N VAL A 19 1.82 -1.37 2.48
CA VAL A 19 0.39 -0.99 2.42
C VAL A 19 -0.33 -1.33 3.73
N ASP A 20 -0.07 -2.50 4.30
CA ASP A 20 -0.68 -2.92 5.56
C ASP A 20 -0.28 -2.01 6.73
N ALA A 21 0.91 -1.43 6.68
CA ALA A 21 1.41 -0.52 7.70
C ALA A 21 0.93 0.93 7.52
N LEU A 22 0.45 1.30 6.33
CA LEU A 22 -0.11 2.62 6.08
C LEU A 22 -1.57 2.70 6.56
N ARG A 23 -1.98 3.90 6.94
CA ARG A 23 -3.35 4.15 7.41
C ARG A 23 -3.93 5.36 6.69
N GLY A 24 -4.99 5.16 5.91
CA GLY A 24 -5.76 6.26 5.36
C GLY A 24 -6.64 6.89 6.43
N VAL A 25 -6.72 8.21 6.44
CA VAL A 25 -7.52 8.95 7.43
C VAL A 25 -8.41 9.99 6.77
N ARG A 26 -9.48 10.36 7.45
CA ARG A 26 -10.24 11.57 7.18
C ARG A 26 -9.81 12.62 8.17
N TYR A 27 -9.66 13.87 7.71
CA TYR A 27 -9.22 14.95 8.57
C TYR A 27 -9.86 16.28 8.15
N SER A 28 -9.80 17.25 9.03
CA SER A 28 -10.05 18.66 8.72
C SER A 28 -8.79 19.44 9.10
N TRP A 29 -8.54 20.54 8.39
CA TRP A 29 -7.42 21.41 8.75
C TRP A 29 -7.69 22.12 10.08
N VAL A 30 -6.65 22.21 10.91
CA VAL A 30 -6.73 23.08 12.08
C VAL A 30 -6.86 24.54 11.62
N LYS A 31 -7.40 25.41 12.48
CA LYS A 31 -7.65 26.81 12.14
C LYS A 31 -6.37 27.54 11.73
N GLU A 32 -5.24 27.18 12.31
CA GLU A 32 -3.93 27.80 12.10
C GLU A 32 -3.20 27.28 10.87
N ALA A 33 -3.73 26.25 10.20
CA ALA A 33 -3.07 25.66 9.04
C ALA A 33 -3.02 26.67 7.88
N PRO A 34 -1.90 26.75 7.16
CA PRO A 34 -1.81 27.64 5.98
C PRO A 34 -2.90 27.31 4.96
N GLY A 35 -3.64 28.35 4.53
CA GLY A 35 -4.74 28.18 3.58
C GLY A 35 -6.04 27.67 4.16
N ALA A 36 -6.10 27.45 5.47
CA ALA A 36 -7.35 27.04 6.13
C ALA A 36 -8.38 28.17 6.05
N ASP A 37 -9.62 27.83 5.69
CA ASP A 37 -10.71 28.77 5.53
C ASP A 37 -11.65 28.84 6.75
N GLY A 38 -11.30 28.13 7.82
CA GLY A 38 -12.12 28.04 9.03
C GLY A 38 -13.29 27.07 8.92
N SER A 39 -13.46 26.42 7.78
CA SER A 39 -14.49 25.41 7.59
C SER A 39 -14.09 24.08 8.27
N LYS A 40 -15.09 23.23 8.51
CA LYS A 40 -14.86 21.86 9.00
C LYS A 40 -14.95 20.84 7.86
N ARG A 41 -14.64 21.26 6.64
CA ARG A 41 -14.59 20.37 5.50
C ARG A 41 -13.63 19.21 5.74
N ARG A 42 -14.05 18.00 5.35
CA ARG A 42 -13.26 16.79 5.52
C ARG A 42 -12.48 16.46 4.26
N PHE A 43 -11.28 15.98 4.47
CA PHE A 43 -10.37 15.53 3.43
C PHE A 43 -9.91 14.11 3.70
N LEU A 44 -9.38 13.45 2.68
CA LEU A 44 -8.80 12.12 2.80
C LEU A 44 -7.30 12.23 2.60
N GLY A 45 -6.54 11.50 3.40
CA GLY A 45 -5.09 11.48 3.24
C GLY A 45 -4.41 10.62 4.29
N PHE A 46 -3.14 10.93 4.52
CA PHE A 46 -2.29 10.26 5.49
C PHE A 46 -1.74 11.28 6.49
N LEU A 47 -1.27 10.78 7.63
CA LEU A 47 -0.44 11.57 8.52
C LEU A 47 1.02 11.36 8.10
N ALA A 48 1.73 12.45 7.81
CA ALA A 48 3.10 12.38 7.29
C ALA A 48 4.04 11.60 8.22
N GLN A 49 3.88 11.72 9.51
CA GLN A 49 4.70 11.01 10.50
C GLN A 49 4.52 9.49 10.38
N GLU A 50 3.30 9.02 10.14
CA GLU A 50 3.04 7.59 9.95
C GLU A 50 3.62 7.08 8.63
N VAL A 51 3.52 7.87 7.57
CA VAL A 51 4.12 7.51 6.28
C VAL A 51 5.64 7.46 6.39
N GLU A 52 6.24 8.38 7.12
CA GLU A 52 7.69 8.43 7.30
C GLU A 52 8.24 7.16 7.94
N ASP A 53 7.50 6.58 8.88
CA ASP A 53 7.90 5.33 9.55
C ASP A 53 7.93 4.14 8.59
N VAL A 54 7.17 4.18 7.52
CA VAL A 54 7.02 3.07 6.56
C VAL A 54 7.80 3.33 5.28
N LEU A 55 7.63 4.53 4.71
CA LEU A 55 8.18 4.94 3.42
C LEU A 55 8.79 6.35 3.56
N PRO A 56 9.94 6.47 4.25
CA PRO A 56 10.54 7.78 4.51
C PRO A 56 10.88 8.57 3.24
N GLU A 57 11.12 7.88 2.11
CA GLU A 57 11.39 8.53 0.82
C GLU A 57 10.20 9.32 0.27
N LEU A 58 9.00 9.12 0.80
CA LEU A 58 7.79 9.86 0.39
C LEU A 58 7.53 11.09 1.25
N VAL A 59 8.34 11.35 2.26
CA VAL A 59 8.11 12.44 3.20
C VAL A 59 9.21 13.47 3.10
N SER A 60 8.82 14.74 2.97
CA SER A 60 9.72 15.90 3.02
C SER A 60 9.43 16.71 4.27
N THR A 61 10.48 17.28 4.84
CA THR A 61 10.38 18.16 6.00
C THR A 61 10.96 19.52 5.63
N ASP A 62 10.19 20.59 5.81
CA ASP A 62 10.67 21.94 5.50
C ASP A 62 11.52 22.52 6.65
N ALA A 63 11.97 23.76 6.46
CA ALA A 63 12.83 24.44 7.44
C ALA A 63 12.13 24.66 8.79
N ALA A 64 10.80 24.75 8.80
CA ALA A 64 10.01 24.90 10.03
C ALA A 64 9.71 23.58 10.73
N GLY A 65 10.11 22.45 10.13
CA GLY A 65 9.83 21.12 10.66
C GLY A 65 8.47 20.56 10.24
N THR A 66 7.76 21.21 9.34
CA THR A 66 6.48 20.73 8.83
C THR A 66 6.71 19.68 7.76
N LYS A 67 6.00 18.57 7.89
CA LYS A 67 6.16 17.42 6.99
C LYS A 67 5.05 17.38 5.97
N SER A 68 5.41 16.88 4.78
CA SER A 68 4.49 16.68 3.67
C SER A 68 4.72 15.33 3.01
N VAL A 69 3.69 14.81 2.35
CA VAL A 69 3.71 13.49 1.73
C VAL A 69 3.66 13.65 0.21
N ASN A 70 4.54 12.92 -0.49
CA ASN A 70 4.44 12.76 -1.94
C ASN A 70 3.42 11.66 -2.23
N TYR A 71 2.16 12.05 -2.46
CA TYR A 71 1.08 11.12 -2.74
C TYR A 71 1.26 10.37 -4.06
N VAL A 72 1.83 11.01 -5.06
CA VAL A 72 2.09 10.36 -6.36
C VAL A 72 3.04 9.17 -6.18
N GLY A 73 3.99 9.26 -5.27
CA GLY A 73 4.93 8.17 -4.96
C GLY A 73 4.28 6.95 -4.34
N VAL A 74 3.05 7.05 -3.84
CA VAL A 74 2.30 5.90 -3.31
C VAL A 74 1.82 4.98 -4.45
N VAL A 75 1.62 5.54 -5.65
CA VAL A 75 1.11 4.77 -6.79
C VAL A 75 1.95 3.54 -7.12
N PRO A 76 3.29 3.63 -7.30
CA PRO A 76 4.08 2.42 -7.57
C PRO A 76 4.03 1.41 -6.42
N VAL A 77 3.90 1.85 -5.18
CA VAL A 77 3.74 0.94 -4.03
C VAL A 77 2.43 0.17 -4.15
N LEU A 78 1.34 0.85 -4.51
CA LEU A 78 0.04 0.20 -4.71
C LEU A 78 0.06 -0.76 -5.90
N VAL A 79 0.77 -0.41 -6.98
CA VAL A 79 0.92 -1.29 -8.14
C VAL A 79 1.59 -2.60 -7.74
N GLU A 80 2.71 -2.53 -7.03
CA GLU A 80 3.43 -3.72 -6.62
C GLU A 80 2.70 -4.50 -5.53
N ALA A 81 2.01 -3.82 -4.61
CA ALA A 81 1.16 -4.47 -3.61
C ALA A 81 0.01 -5.24 -4.26
N LEU A 82 -0.62 -4.67 -5.28
CA LEU A 82 -1.69 -5.35 -6.02
C LEU A 82 -1.16 -6.60 -6.72
N LYS A 83 0.02 -6.52 -7.33
CA LYS A 83 0.64 -7.68 -7.99
C LYS A 83 0.98 -8.78 -6.99
N GLU A 84 1.53 -8.44 -5.82
CA GLU A 84 1.80 -9.39 -4.75
C GLU A 84 0.51 -10.06 -4.25
N GLU A 85 -0.56 -9.27 -4.08
CA GLU A 85 -1.86 -9.77 -3.65
C GLU A 85 -2.48 -10.70 -4.69
N ARG A 86 -2.35 -10.38 -5.97
CA ARG A 86 -2.82 -11.25 -7.06
C ARG A 86 -2.06 -12.57 -7.08
N ALA A 87 -0.75 -12.54 -6.90
CA ALA A 87 0.06 -13.75 -6.84
C ALA A 87 -0.32 -14.63 -5.63
N ALA A 88 -0.54 -14.03 -4.47
CA ALA A 88 -0.98 -14.74 -3.27
C ALA A 88 -2.35 -15.38 -3.47
N ARG A 89 -3.27 -14.66 -4.10
CA ARG A 89 -4.61 -15.18 -4.39
C ARG A 89 -4.56 -16.34 -5.38
N GLN A 90 -3.72 -16.27 -6.41
CA GLN A 90 -3.54 -17.35 -7.36
C GLN A 90 -2.96 -18.59 -6.68
N ALA A 91 -1.98 -18.42 -5.80
CA ALA A 91 -1.41 -19.52 -5.03
C ALA A 91 -2.46 -20.20 -4.15
N LEU A 92 -3.33 -19.41 -3.52
CA LEU A 92 -4.45 -19.93 -2.72
C LEU A 92 -5.45 -20.70 -3.57
N ALA A 93 -5.78 -20.20 -4.77
CA ALA A 93 -6.68 -20.89 -5.71
C ALA A 93 -6.12 -22.22 -6.14
N ASP A 94 -4.82 -22.28 -6.47
CA ASP A 94 -4.15 -23.52 -6.85
C ASP A 94 -4.13 -24.52 -5.70
N ARG A 95 -3.90 -24.03 -4.48
CA ARG A 95 -3.93 -24.88 -3.28
C ARG A 95 -5.32 -25.42 -2.99
N LEU A 96 -6.35 -24.60 -3.19
CA LEU A 96 -7.75 -25.01 -3.03
C LEU A 96 -8.09 -26.11 -4.03
N ASP A 97 -7.70 -25.94 -5.30
CA ASP A 97 -7.93 -26.95 -6.35
C ASP A 97 -7.27 -28.26 -5.98
N ALA A 98 -6.05 -28.22 -5.44
CA ALA A 98 -5.33 -29.42 -5.01
C ALA A 98 -6.04 -30.12 -3.84
N VAL A 99 -6.55 -29.35 -2.87
CA VAL A 99 -7.30 -29.88 -1.73
C VAL A 99 -8.62 -30.52 -2.19
N GLU A 100 -9.34 -29.85 -3.09
CA GLU A 100 -10.59 -30.37 -3.65
C GLU A 100 -10.36 -31.67 -4.42
N ALA A 101 -9.27 -31.76 -5.19
CA ALA A 101 -8.90 -32.99 -5.90
C ALA A 101 -8.62 -34.14 -4.93
N ARG A 102 -7.94 -33.86 -3.82
CA ARG A 102 -7.68 -34.86 -2.79
C ARG A 102 -8.95 -35.33 -2.09
N LEU A 103 -9.87 -34.42 -1.81
CA LEU A 103 -11.18 -34.74 -1.25
C LEU A 103 -11.99 -35.62 -2.21
N ALA A 104 -12.01 -35.31 -3.48
CA ALA A 104 -12.70 -36.13 -4.49
C ALA A 104 -12.11 -37.51 -4.58
N ALA A 105 -10.78 -37.64 -4.51
CA ALA A 105 -10.11 -38.93 -4.51
C ALA A 105 -10.46 -39.78 -3.25
N LEU A 106 -10.55 -39.11 -2.11
CA LEU A 106 -10.98 -39.77 -0.86
C LEU A 106 -12.42 -40.27 -0.91
N ASP A 107 -13.32 -39.43 -1.47
CA ASP A 107 -14.73 -39.81 -1.64
C ASP A 107 -14.86 -41.03 -2.56
N THR A 108 -14.08 -41.09 -3.63
CA THR A 108 -14.05 -42.24 -4.53
C THR A 108 -13.60 -43.53 -3.78
N ILE A 109 -12.60 -43.43 -2.93
CA ILE A 109 -12.11 -44.54 -2.12
C ILE A 109 -13.18 -45.00 -1.13
N ILE A 110 -13.86 -44.07 -0.47
CA ILE A 110 -14.92 -44.37 0.52
C ILE A 110 -16.11 -45.03 -0.16
N GLU A 111 -16.48 -44.62 -1.37
CA GLU A 111 -17.60 -45.17 -2.12
C GLU A 111 -17.34 -46.52 -2.76
N SER A 112 -16.09 -46.91 -2.89
CA SER A 112 -15.72 -48.23 -3.42
C SER A 112 -15.68 -49.27 -2.30
#